data_1f82803e408e4cfca3586369dcd22bc3
#
_entry.id   1f82803e408e4cfca3586369dcd22bc3
#
_cell.length_a   1.000
_cell.length_b   1.000
_cell.length_c   1.000
_cell.angle_alpha   90.00
_cell.angle_beta   90.00
_cell.angle_gamma   90.00
#
_symmetry.space_group_name_H-M   'P 1'
#
loop_
_entity.id
_entity.type
_entity.pdbx_description
1 polymer ?
#
loop_
_entity_poly.entity_id
_entity_poly.type
_entity_poly.pdbx_seq_one_letter_code
_entity_poly.pdbx_strand_id
1 'polypeptide(L)'
;IALVFLSNPIREEAPETFNYFANQGVEIKVISGDNPITVSQVAQQAGIENAEKYIDATTLESEEDIQEAVLRYTVFGRVTPNQKRQFVQALKKAGRTVAMTGDGVNDVLALKDADCSVAMASGSDAAAQASQLVLLDSNFASMPSVVLEGRRVVNNIERSASLFLVKNIFSFLLSLFSVCFMINYPLEPSQVSLISMFTIGIPAFFLALQPNKNIIQGSFLTNVLIKALPAGITDVLVVGALVVFGQVFEVNETDIS
;
A
#
# COMPACT_ATOMS: atom_id res chain seq x y z
N ILE A 1 -34.31 30.45 -33.56
CA ILE A 1 -33.72 30.13 -32.22
C ILE A 1 -33.47 28.63 -32.21
N ALA A 2 -32.24 28.25 -32.04
CA ALA A 2 -31.86 26.84 -31.92
C ALA A 2 -31.47 26.57 -30.45
N LEU A 3 -31.89 25.41 -29.92
CA LEU A 3 -31.46 24.92 -28.61
C LEU A 3 -30.42 23.83 -28.85
N VAL A 4 -29.22 24.03 -28.31
CA VAL A 4 -28.13 23.07 -28.43
C VAL A 4 -27.95 22.38 -27.07
N PHE A 5 -28.11 21.04 -27.04
CA PHE A 5 -27.81 20.23 -25.87
C PHE A 5 -26.41 19.63 -26.04
N LEU A 6 -25.55 19.89 -25.08
CA LEU A 6 -24.21 19.27 -24.99
C LEU A 6 -24.20 18.29 -23.84
N SER A 7 -23.78 17.07 -24.09
CA SER A 7 -23.63 16.04 -23.10
C SER A 7 -22.27 15.37 -23.28
N ASN A 8 -21.50 15.26 -22.21
CA ASN A 8 -20.30 14.42 -22.19
C ASN A 8 -20.69 13.02 -21.69
N PRO A 9 -20.56 11.98 -22.53
CA PRO A 9 -20.84 10.63 -22.10
C PRO A 9 -19.80 10.21 -21.04
N ILE A 10 -20.26 9.49 -20.04
CA ILE A 10 -19.37 8.85 -19.06
C ILE A 10 -18.67 7.70 -19.77
N ARG A 11 -17.40 7.43 -19.41
CA ARG A 11 -16.66 6.29 -19.90
C ARG A 11 -17.36 5.01 -19.46
N GLU A 12 -17.47 4.02 -20.36
CA GLU A 12 -18.21 2.78 -20.12
C GLU A 12 -17.67 1.99 -18.91
N GLU A 13 -16.36 2.06 -18.66
CA GLU A 13 -15.68 1.35 -17.58
C GLU A 13 -15.78 2.05 -16.21
N ALA A 14 -16.28 3.30 -16.16
CA ALA A 14 -16.29 4.09 -14.93
C ALA A 14 -17.13 3.45 -13.81
N PRO A 15 -18.37 2.97 -14.06
CA PRO A 15 -19.19 2.35 -13.01
C PRO A 15 -18.54 1.10 -12.42
N GLU A 16 -17.94 0.24 -13.24
CA GLU A 16 -17.25 -0.95 -12.78
C GLU A 16 -16.04 -0.60 -11.91
N THR A 17 -15.26 0.40 -12.33
CA THR A 17 -14.08 0.88 -11.61
C THR A 17 -14.44 1.44 -10.25
N PHE A 18 -15.47 2.28 -10.15
CA PHE A 18 -15.90 2.85 -8.87
C PHE A 18 -16.51 1.79 -7.95
N ASN A 19 -17.28 0.86 -8.49
CA ASN A 19 -17.80 -0.28 -7.72
C ASN A 19 -16.68 -1.17 -7.18
N TYR A 20 -15.62 -1.40 -7.96
CA TYR A 20 -14.43 -2.10 -7.46
C TYR A 20 -13.86 -1.43 -6.22
N PHE A 21 -13.66 -0.11 -6.23
CA PHE A 21 -13.11 0.61 -5.10
C PHE A 21 -14.06 0.63 -3.90
N ALA A 22 -15.35 0.83 -4.10
CA ALA A 22 -16.37 0.75 -3.05
C ALA A 22 -16.34 -0.61 -2.36
N ASN A 23 -16.27 -1.72 -3.12
CA ASN A 23 -16.14 -3.08 -2.58
C ASN A 23 -14.82 -3.33 -1.83
N GLN A 24 -13.80 -2.48 -2.05
CA GLN A 24 -12.55 -2.51 -1.27
C GLN A 24 -12.60 -1.61 -0.01
N GLY A 25 -13.75 -1.02 0.30
CA GLY A 25 -13.94 -0.11 1.43
C GLY A 25 -13.35 1.29 1.20
N VAL A 26 -13.13 1.68 -0.06
CA VAL A 26 -12.66 3.03 -0.41
C VAL A 26 -13.85 3.96 -0.57
N GLU A 27 -13.89 5.03 0.21
CA GLU A 27 -14.87 6.11 0.08
C GLU A 27 -14.42 7.07 -1.01
N ILE A 28 -15.28 7.28 -2.03
CA ILE A 28 -14.97 8.13 -3.17
C ILE A 28 -15.52 9.53 -2.92
N LYS A 29 -14.69 10.55 -3.14
CA LYS A 29 -15.06 11.95 -3.10
C LYS A 29 -14.82 12.57 -4.48
N VAL A 30 -15.78 13.35 -4.99
CA VAL A 30 -15.69 14.05 -6.27
C VAL A 30 -15.49 15.52 -6.01
N ILE A 31 -14.39 16.08 -6.53
CA ILE A 31 -14.00 17.48 -6.31
C ILE A 31 -13.86 18.16 -7.67
N SER A 32 -14.73 19.09 -8.00
CA SER A 32 -14.77 19.77 -9.29
C SER A 32 -14.90 21.28 -9.15
N GLY A 33 -14.37 22.02 -10.14
CA GLY A 33 -14.63 23.45 -10.30
C GLY A 33 -16.02 23.76 -10.88
N ASP A 34 -16.73 22.74 -11.39
CA ASP A 34 -18.02 22.88 -12.05
C ASP A 34 -19.19 23.02 -11.06
N ASN A 35 -20.38 23.26 -11.61
CA ASN A 35 -21.60 23.38 -10.82
C ASN A 35 -21.89 22.09 -10.05
N PRO A 36 -22.14 22.15 -8.71
CA PRO A 36 -22.30 20.97 -7.87
C PRO A 36 -23.45 20.06 -8.28
N ILE A 37 -24.56 20.61 -8.81
CA ILE A 37 -25.70 19.81 -9.26
C ILE A 37 -25.31 18.97 -10.48
N THR A 38 -24.62 19.58 -11.45
CA THR A 38 -24.15 18.88 -12.65
C THR A 38 -23.14 17.78 -12.28
N VAL A 39 -22.19 18.10 -11.40
CA VAL A 39 -21.18 17.12 -10.93
C VAL A 39 -21.85 15.96 -10.19
N SER A 40 -22.85 16.24 -9.33
CA SER A 40 -23.63 15.22 -8.64
C SER A 40 -24.36 14.29 -9.61
N GLN A 41 -25.01 14.84 -10.63
CA GLN A 41 -25.69 14.02 -11.65
C GLN A 41 -24.74 13.10 -12.42
N VAL A 42 -23.58 13.64 -12.81
CA VAL A 42 -22.54 12.86 -13.48
C VAL A 42 -21.99 11.75 -12.55
N ALA A 43 -21.75 12.08 -11.29
CA ALA A 43 -21.27 11.13 -10.29
C ALA A 43 -22.28 9.99 -10.02
N GLN A 44 -23.58 10.31 -9.97
CA GLN A 44 -24.66 9.31 -9.85
C GLN A 44 -24.71 8.39 -11.07
N GLN A 45 -24.60 8.93 -12.28
CA GLN A 45 -24.55 8.13 -13.51
C GLN A 45 -23.31 7.24 -13.57
N ALA A 46 -22.19 7.69 -12.98
CA ALA A 46 -20.97 6.89 -12.84
C ALA A 46 -21.05 5.82 -11.73
N GLY A 47 -22.16 5.71 -11.00
CA GLY A 47 -22.36 4.71 -9.96
C GLY A 47 -21.64 5.00 -8.65
N ILE A 48 -21.28 6.26 -8.38
CA ILE A 48 -20.63 6.64 -7.12
C ILE A 48 -21.68 6.68 -6.00
N GLU A 49 -21.43 5.96 -4.92
CA GLU A 49 -22.32 5.90 -3.76
C GLU A 49 -22.46 7.26 -3.07
N ASN A 50 -23.68 7.59 -2.65
CA ASN A 50 -24.03 8.86 -1.99
C ASN A 50 -23.71 10.11 -2.83
N ALA A 51 -23.64 10.00 -4.15
CA ALA A 51 -23.35 11.14 -5.01
C ALA A 51 -24.43 12.23 -5.00
N GLU A 52 -25.65 11.94 -4.47
CA GLU A 52 -26.70 12.92 -4.20
C GLU A 52 -26.37 13.88 -3.05
N LYS A 53 -25.39 13.51 -2.19
CA LYS A 53 -24.88 14.38 -1.12
C LYS A 53 -23.84 15.33 -1.67
N TYR A 54 -24.26 16.44 -2.21
CA TYR A 54 -23.37 17.45 -2.77
C TYR A 54 -23.43 18.77 -2.00
N ILE A 55 -22.37 19.57 -2.15
CA ILE A 55 -22.27 20.91 -1.58
C ILE A 55 -21.59 21.86 -2.56
N ASP A 56 -21.97 23.13 -2.49
CA ASP A 56 -21.28 24.23 -3.17
C ASP A 56 -20.11 24.70 -2.29
N ALA A 57 -18.88 24.52 -2.75
CA ALA A 57 -17.70 24.87 -1.98
C ALA A 57 -17.54 26.37 -1.72
N THR A 58 -18.29 27.23 -2.43
CA THR A 58 -18.32 28.67 -2.16
C THR A 58 -19.02 29.03 -0.85
N THR A 59 -19.75 28.08 -0.25
CA THR A 59 -20.41 28.26 1.05
C THR A 59 -19.54 27.88 2.23
N LEU A 60 -18.36 27.29 1.98
CA LEU A 60 -17.42 26.86 3.02
C LEU A 60 -16.43 28.01 3.29
N GLU A 61 -16.64 28.73 4.39
CA GLU A 61 -15.85 29.92 4.73
C GLU A 61 -14.74 29.63 5.75
N SER A 62 -14.94 28.67 6.62
CA SER A 62 -13.98 28.32 7.69
C SER A 62 -13.31 26.96 7.48
N GLU A 63 -12.21 26.71 8.21
CA GLU A 63 -11.60 25.37 8.24
C GLU A 63 -12.51 24.34 8.91
N GLU A 64 -13.30 24.75 9.88
CA GLU A 64 -14.26 23.89 10.58
C GLU A 64 -15.37 23.45 9.60
N ASP A 65 -15.90 24.35 8.78
CA ASP A 65 -16.89 24.00 7.75
C ASP A 65 -16.34 22.98 6.78
N ILE A 66 -15.08 23.12 6.37
CA ILE A 66 -14.40 22.18 5.48
C ILE A 66 -14.26 20.81 6.15
N GLN A 67 -13.84 20.77 7.43
CA GLN A 67 -13.67 19.50 8.16
C GLN A 67 -15.00 18.75 8.32
N GLU A 68 -16.08 19.44 8.60
CA GLU A 68 -17.41 18.82 8.67
C GLU A 68 -17.88 18.38 7.28
N ALA A 69 -17.73 19.24 6.27
CA ALA A 69 -18.20 18.98 4.91
C ALA A 69 -17.53 17.74 4.29
N VAL A 70 -16.20 17.55 4.45
CA VAL A 70 -15.50 16.40 3.85
C VAL A 70 -15.94 15.06 4.43
N LEU A 71 -16.52 15.04 5.64
CA LEU A 71 -17.06 13.83 6.24
C LEU A 71 -18.52 13.58 5.86
N ARG A 72 -19.27 14.63 5.54
CA ARG A 72 -20.71 14.56 5.29
C ARG A 72 -21.09 14.43 3.82
N TYR A 73 -20.36 15.10 2.94
CA TYR A 73 -20.69 15.20 1.51
C TYR A 73 -19.75 14.34 0.66
N THR A 74 -20.28 13.88 -0.48
CA THR A 74 -19.52 13.07 -1.45
C THR A 74 -19.06 13.92 -2.62
N VAL A 75 -19.85 14.91 -3.03
CA VAL A 75 -19.58 15.72 -4.20
C VAL A 75 -19.41 17.20 -3.81
N PHE A 76 -18.33 17.79 -4.29
CA PHE A 76 -17.96 19.17 -4.05
C PHE A 76 -17.87 19.91 -5.39
N GLY A 77 -18.73 20.91 -5.60
CA GLY A 77 -18.70 21.74 -6.80
C GLY A 77 -18.14 23.13 -6.54
N ARG A 78 -17.76 23.86 -7.59
CA ARG A 78 -17.17 25.21 -7.56
C ARG A 78 -15.94 25.32 -6.66
N VAL A 79 -15.16 24.25 -6.58
CA VAL A 79 -13.99 24.15 -5.72
C VAL A 79 -12.81 24.91 -6.35
N THR A 80 -12.17 25.76 -5.56
CA THR A 80 -10.93 26.43 -5.93
C THR A 80 -9.72 25.53 -5.75
N PRO A 81 -8.59 25.79 -6.42
CA PRO A 81 -7.35 24.99 -6.25
C PRO A 81 -6.86 24.92 -4.79
N ASN A 82 -7.01 26.01 -4.04
CA ASN A 82 -6.62 26.02 -2.63
C ASN A 82 -7.56 25.16 -1.77
N GLN A 83 -8.85 25.19 -2.03
CA GLN A 83 -9.82 24.35 -1.33
C GLN A 83 -9.57 22.85 -1.62
N LYS A 84 -9.16 22.45 -2.84
CA LYS A 84 -8.77 21.05 -3.13
C LYS A 84 -7.70 20.57 -2.16
N ARG A 85 -6.69 21.40 -1.93
CA ARG A 85 -5.63 21.10 -0.94
C ARG A 85 -6.20 21.00 0.48
N GLN A 86 -7.03 21.96 0.89
CA GLN A 86 -7.64 21.98 2.22
C GLN A 86 -8.51 20.73 2.47
N PHE A 87 -9.24 20.22 1.44
CA PHE A 87 -10.03 18.99 1.56
C PHE A 87 -9.14 17.76 1.82
N VAL A 88 -8.03 17.64 1.09
CA VAL A 88 -7.06 16.57 1.34
C VAL A 88 -6.52 16.65 2.77
N GLN A 89 -6.12 17.83 3.21
CA GLN A 89 -5.60 18.05 4.56
C GLN A 89 -6.65 17.76 5.65
N ALA A 90 -7.90 18.15 5.43
CA ALA A 90 -9.01 17.90 6.35
C ALA A 90 -9.30 16.40 6.50
N LEU A 91 -9.31 15.65 5.40
CA LEU A 91 -9.46 14.19 5.43
C LEU A 91 -8.30 13.51 6.17
N LYS A 92 -7.07 13.95 5.97
CA LYS A 92 -5.88 13.45 6.70
C LYS A 92 -5.95 13.78 8.20
N LYS A 93 -6.37 15.00 8.56
CA LYS A 93 -6.60 15.39 9.97
C LYS A 93 -7.68 14.51 10.63
N ALA A 94 -8.66 14.05 9.84
CA ALA A 94 -9.69 13.10 10.30
C ALA A 94 -9.21 11.64 10.37
N GLY A 95 -7.90 11.38 10.19
CA GLY A 95 -7.29 10.04 10.27
C GLY A 95 -7.54 9.16 9.05
N ARG A 96 -7.93 9.74 7.90
CA ARG A 96 -8.11 9.01 6.64
C ARG A 96 -6.81 8.96 5.85
N THR A 97 -6.54 7.83 5.19
CA THR A 97 -5.50 7.74 4.15
C THR A 97 -6.10 8.21 2.84
N VAL A 98 -5.50 9.21 2.23
CA VAL A 98 -6.07 9.91 1.08
C VAL A 98 -5.29 9.64 -0.18
N ALA A 99 -5.97 9.08 -1.20
CA ALA A 99 -5.48 9.05 -2.58
C ALA A 99 -6.11 10.20 -3.37
N MET A 100 -5.31 10.98 -4.07
CA MET A 100 -5.76 12.08 -4.93
C MET A 100 -5.45 11.77 -6.39
N THR A 101 -6.46 11.90 -7.24
CA THR A 101 -6.28 11.82 -8.69
C THR A 101 -6.56 13.18 -9.31
N GLY A 102 -5.67 13.65 -10.16
CA GLY A 102 -5.81 14.94 -10.86
C GLY A 102 -4.94 14.99 -12.11
N ASP A 103 -5.33 15.82 -13.07
CA ASP A 103 -4.66 16.00 -14.37
C ASP A 103 -4.22 17.45 -14.64
N GLY A 104 -4.72 18.38 -13.84
CA GLY A 104 -4.52 19.81 -14.03
C GLY A 104 -3.42 20.42 -13.16
N VAL A 105 -2.92 21.58 -13.58
CA VAL A 105 -2.00 22.40 -12.77
C VAL A 105 -2.65 22.81 -11.44
N ASN A 106 -3.97 22.94 -11.43
CA ASN A 106 -4.77 23.30 -10.25
C ASN A 106 -4.81 22.20 -9.18
N ASP A 107 -4.39 20.98 -9.52
CA ASP A 107 -4.39 19.83 -8.62
C ASP A 107 -3.05 19.60 -7.92
N VAL A 108 -1.98 20.25 -8.38
CA VAL A 108 -0.60 20.04 -7.94
C VAL A 108 -0.44 20.11 -6.43
N LEU A 109 -1.05 21.08 -5.76
CA LEU A 109 -0.97 21.24 -4.32
C LEU A 109 -1.69 20.11 -3.56
N ALA A 110 -2.85 19.70 -4.04
CA ALA A 110 -3.62 18.60 -3.48
C ALA A 110 -2.91 17.24 -3.71
N LEU A 111 -2.34 17.04 -4.91
CA LEU A 111 -1.54 15.84 -5.24
C LEU A 111 -0.32 15.69 -4.33
N LYS A 112 0.39 16.78 -4.03
CA LYS A 112 1.56 16.76 -3.12
C LYS A 112 1.19 16.46 -1.67
N ASP A 113 0.03 16.92 -1.21
CA ASP A 113 -0.40 16.72 0.18
C ASP A 113 -1.07 15.37 0.41
N ALA A 114 -1.50 14.67 -0.64
CA ALA A 114 -2.10 13.34 -0.55
C ALA A 114 -1.08 12.27 -0.13
N ASP A 115 -1.56 11.18 0.49
CA ASP A 115 -0.74 10.02 0.85
C ASP A 115 -0.38 9.19 -0.39
N CYS A 116 -1.26 9.16 -1.39
CA CYS A 116 -1.02 8.61 -2.72
C CYS A 116 -1.55 9.57 -3.77
N SER A 117 -0.75 9.86 -4.79
CA SER A 117 -1.13 10.76 -5.86
C SER A 117 -1.00 10.12 -7.23
N VAL A 118 -2.04 10.30 -8.06
CA VAL A 118 -2.14 9.70 -9.39
C VAL A 118 -2.42 10.79 -10.41
N ALA A 119 -1.60 10.88 -11.44
CA ALA A 119 -1.82 11.76 -12.59
C ALA A 119 -2.10 10.97 -13.86
N MET A 120 -2.71 11.66 -14.83
CA MET A 120 -2.89 11.16 -16.19
C MET A 120 -1.76 11.65 -17.09
N ALA A 121 -1.22 10.80 -17.96
CA ALA A 121 -0.17 11.22 -18.89
C ALA A 121 -0.64 12.30 -19.88
N SER A 122 -1.93 12.33 -20.21
CA SER A 122 -2.53 13.40 -21.04
C SER A 122 -2.75 14.71 -20.29
N GLY A 123 -2.53 14.73 -18.97
CA GLY A 123 -2.66 15.92 -18.14
C GLY A 123 -1.47 16.87 -18.25
N SER A 124 -1.35 17.78 -17.28
CA SER A 124 -0.22 18.71 -17.24
C SER A 124 1.06 18.04 -16.74
N ASP A 125 2.21 18.44 -17.31
CA ASP A 125 3.52 17.99 -16.83
C ASP A 125 3.74 18.30 -15.34
N ALA A 126 3.18 19.40 -14.87
CA ALA A 126 3.26 19.77 -13.45
C ALA A 126 2.53 18.78 -12.54
N ALA A 127 1.35 18.29 -12.95
CA ALA A 127 0.62 17.25 -12.23
C ALA A 127 1.37 15.91 -12.27
N ALA A 128 1.90 15.53 -13.44
CA ALA A 128 2.69 14.31 -13.61
C ALA A 128 3.95 14.32 -12.71
N GLN A 129 4.70 15.43 -12.65
CA GLN A 129 5.88 15.57 -11.80
C GLN A 129 5.56 15.65 -10.29
N ALA A 130 4.36 16.11 -9.94
CA ALA A 130 3.92 16.18 -8.55
C ALA A 130 3.38 14.86 -8.01
N SER A 131 3.06 13.91 -8.90
CA SER A 131 2.40 12.65 -8.56
C SER A 131 3.37 11.51 -8.36
N GLN A 132 2.99 10.54 -7.52
CA GLN A 132 3.73 9.32 -7.27
C GLN A 132 3.50 8.27 -8.36
N LEU A 133 2.33 8.30 -9.00
CA LEU A 133 1.95 7.42 -10.10
C LEU A 133 1.47 8.26 -11.30
N VAL A 134 1.82 7.81 -12.50
CA VAL A 134 1.32 8.39 -13.75
C VAL A 134 0.71 7.28 -14.60
N LEU A 135 -0.58 7.39 -14.92
CA LEU A 135 -1.26 6.45 -15.81
C LEU A 135 -0.95 6.81 -17.26
N LEU A 136 -0.12 6.00 -17.92
CA LEU A 136 0.38 6.26 -19.27
C LEU A 136 -0.72 6.18 -20.33
N ASP A 137 -1.71 5.33 -20.12
CA ASP A 137 -2.90 5.20 -20.96
C ASP A 137 -3.96 6.29 -20.69
N SER A 138 -3.72 7.13 -19.68
CA SER A 138 -4.66 8.17 -19.23
C SER A 138 -6.07 7.63 -18.95
N ASN A 139 -6.15 6.38 -18.50
CA ASN A 139 -7.40 5.71 -18.17
C ASN A 139 -7.42 5.25 -16.71
N PHE A 140 -8.30 5.84 -15.90
CA PHE A 140 -8.45 5.48 -14.49
C PHE A 140 -8.93 4.04 -14.28
N ALA A 141 -9.56 3.42 -15.30
CA ALA A 141 -9.96 2.01 -15.26
C ALA A 141 -8.77 1.03 -15.13
N SER A 142 -7.54 1.47 -15.36
CA SER A 142 -6.33 0.69 -15.12
C SER A 142 -5.94 0.59 -13.63
N MET A 143 -6.49 1.46 -12.77
CA MET A 143 -6.13 1.51 -11.34
C MET A 143 -6.40 0.21 -10.56
N PRO A 144 -7.48 -0.55 -10.78
CA PRO A 144 -7.66 -1.87 -10.15
C PRO A 144 -6.47 -2.80 -10.40
N SER A 145 -5.93 -2.82 -11.62
CA SER A 145 -4.76 -3.62 -11.98
C SER A 145 -3.50 -3.15 -11.25
N VAL A 146 -3.30 -1.83 -11.13
CA VAL A 146 -2.19 -1.22 -10.38
C VAL A 146 -2.26 -1.62 -8.90
N VAL A 147 -3.44 -1.56 -8.29
CA VAL A 147 -3.64 -1.97 -6.89
C VAL A 147 -3.34 -3.45 -6.69
N LEU A 148 -3.80 -4.33 -7.60
CA LEU A 148 -3.54 -5.76 -7.53
C LEU A 148 -2.05 -6.08 -7.68
N GLU A 149 -1.34 -5.37 -8.55
CA GLU A 149 0.10 -5.52 -8.73
C GLU A 149 0.86 -5.02 -7.49
N GLY A 150 0.48 -3.88 -6.93
CA GLY A 150 1.02 -3.36 -5.67
C GLY A 150 0.88 -4.37 -4.53
N ARG A 151 -0.28 -5.00 -4.39
CA ARG A 151 -0.51 -6.08 -3.41
C ARG A 151 0.41 -7.27 -3.63
N ARG A 152 0.58 -7.69 -4.88
CA ARG A 152 1.49 -8.78 -5.24
C ARG A 152 2.92 -8.47 -4.79
N VAL A 153 3.41 -7.28 -5.11
CA VAL A 153 4.77 -6.85 -4.76
C VAL A 153 4.97 -6.82 -3.24
N VAL A 154 4.08 -6.15 -2.50
CA VAL A 154 4.20 -6.04 -1.04
C VAL A 154 4.12 -7.40 -0.36
N ASN A 155 3.16 -8.26 -0.75
CA ASN A 155 3.04 -9.60 -0.19
C ASN A 155 4.29 -10.47 -0.46
N ASN A 156 4.89 -10.35 -1.64
CA ASN A 156 6.11 -11.09 -1.97
C ASN A 156 7.32 -10.57 -1.20
N ILE A 157 7.45 -9.25 -1.04
CA ILE A 157 8.49 -8.63 -0.21
C ILE A 157 8.33 -9.06 1.25
N GLU A 158 7.11 -9.08 1.81
CA GLU A 158 6.86 -9.51 3.18
C GLU A 158 7.30 -10.96 3.42
N ARG A 159 6.97 -11.87 2.49
CA ARG A 159 7.39 -13.28 2.57
C ARG A 159 8.90 -13.43 2.51
N SER A 160 9.54 -12.77 1.55
CA SER A 160 11.00 -12.82 1.42
C SER A 160 11.70 -12.22 2.64
N ALA A 161 11.23 -11.05 3.12
CA ALA A 161 11.77 -10.41 4.31
C ALA A 161 11.65 -11.30 5.56
N SER A 162 10.55 -12.06 5.69
CA SER A 162 10.39 -13.01 6.79
C SER A 162 11.46 -14.11 6.76
N LEU A 163 11.78 -14.67 5.59
CA LEU A 163 12.85 -15.69 5.45
C LEU A 163 14.23 -15.13 5.81
N PHE A 164 14.55 -13.92 5.32
CA PHE A 164 15.81 -13.27 5.67
C PHE A 164 15.92 -12.97 7.17
N LEU A 165 14.82 -12.56 7.79
CA LEU A 165 14.80 -12.23 9.21
C LEU A 165 14.97 -13.48 10.08
N VAL A 166 14.40 -14.63 9.71
CA VAL A 166 14.63 -15.93 10.39
C VAL A 166 16.12 -16.21 10.53
N LYS A 167 16.87 -16.10 9.42
CA LYS A 167 18.34 -16.31 9.45
C LYS A 167 19.05 -15.35 10.39
N ASN A 168 18.68 -14.05 10.34
CA ASN A 168 19.35 -13.05 11.18
C ASN A 168 19.07 -13.30 12.67
N ILE A 169 17.84 -13.66 13.03
CA ILE A 169 17.45 -14.04 14.39
C ILE A 169 18.22 -15.29 14.82
N PHE A 170 18.23 -16.33 13.99
CA PHE A 170 18.98 -17.56 14.24
C PHE A 170 20.46 -17.28 14.49
N SER A 171 21.13 -16.57 13.58
CA SER A 171 22.56 -16.27 13.73
C SER A 171 22.88 -15.45 14.97
N PHE A 172 22.04 -14.44 15.28
CA PHE A 172 22.20 -13.61 16.46
C PHE A 172 22.02 -14.42 17.75
N LEU A 173 20.95 -15.20 17.86
CA LEU A 173 20.69 -16.01 19.05
C LEU A 173 21.70 -17.14 19.22
N LEU A 174 22.16 -17.77 18.13
CA LEU A 174 23.19 -18.79 18.19
C LEU A 174 24.54 -18.21 18.62
N SER A 175 24.89 -17.00 18.17
CA SER A 175 26.07 -16.28 18.64
C SER A 175 25.99 -15.98 20.15
N LEU A 176 24.82 -15.52 20.59
CA LEU A 176 24.58 -15.26 22.02
C LEU A 176 24.69 -16.54 22.85
N PHE A 177 24.11 -17.64 22.37
CA PHE A 177 24.22 -18.96 22.97
C PHE A 177 25.70 -19.39 23.10
N SER A 178 26.48 -19.27 22.02
CA SER A 178 27.91 -19.63 22.03
C SER A 178 28.69 -18.83 23.05
N VAL A 179 28.44 -17.54 23.19
CA VAL A 179 29.07 -16.66 24.20
C VAL A 179 28.66 -17.04 25.62
N CYS A 180 27.37 -17.29 25.87
CA CYS A 180 26.86 -17.66 27.19
C CYS A 180 27.38 -18.97 27.71
N PHE A 181 27.55 -19.94 26.82
CA PHE A 181 28.07 -21.29 27.17
C PHE A 181 29.56 -21.44 26.96
N MET A 182 30.28 -20.38 26.54
CA MET A 182 31.74 -20.37 26.25
C MET A 182 32.16 -21.49 25.26
N ILE A 183 31.32 -21.75 24.25
CA ILE A 183 31.60 -22.74 23.20
C ILE A 183 31.95 -22.02 21.88
N ASN A 184 32.69 -22.70 21.02
CA ASN A 184 32.92 -22.24 19.66
C ASN A 184 31.61 -22.15 18.91
N TYR A 185 31.53 -21.21 17.94
CA TYR A 185 30.36 -21.12 17.07
C TYR A 185 30.20 -22.42 16.28
N PRO A 186 29.06 -23.12 16.39
CA PRO A 186 28.92 -24.50 15.95
C PRO A 186 28.81 -24.71 14.44
N LEU A 187 28.72 -23.65 13.65
CA LEU A 187 28.56 -23.72 12.20
C LEU A 187 29.70 -23.02 11.47
N GLU A 188 30.25 -23.66 10.45
CA GLU A 188 31.21 -23.04 9.57
C GLU A 188 30.57 -22.08 8.56
N PRO A 189 31.29 -21.05 8.08
CA PRO A 189 30.77 -20.11 7.08
C PRO A 189 30.25 -20.76 5.78
N SER A 190 30.88 -21.87 5.37
CA SER A 190 30.48 -22.70 4.23
C SER A 190 29.08 -23.32 4.43
N GLN A 191 28.83 -23.88 5.62
CA GLN A 191 27.55 -24.47 6.01
C GLN A 191 26.46 -23.42 6.10
N VAL A 192 26.72 -22.27 6.73
CA VAL A 192 25.78 -21.14 6.78
C VAL A 192 25.43 -20.65 5.38
N SER A 193 26.37 -20.68 4.45
CA SER A 193 26.12 -20.27 3.06
C SER A 193 25.24 -21.27 2.33
N LEU A 194 25.47 -22.58 2.50
CA LEU A 194 24.62 -23.63 1.92
C LEU A 194 23.20 -23.59 2.51
N ILE A 195 23.07 -23.52 3.82
CA ILE A 195 21.77 -23.36 4.49
C ILE A 195 21.03 -22.16 3.93
N SER A 196 21.70 -21.00 3.83
CA SER A 196 21.08 -19.77 3.30
C SER A 196 20.63 -19.92 1.85
N MET A 197 21.39 -20.61 1.01
CA MET A 197 21.02 -20.83 -0.39
C MET A 197 19.75 -21.68 -0.50
N PHE A 198 19.66 -22.78 0.25
CA PHE A 198 18.53 -23.72 0.14
C PHE A 198 17.30 -23.28 0.93
N THR A 199 17.47 -22.60 2.07
CA THR A 199 16.35 -22.20 2.93
C THR A 199 15.80 -20.80 2.62
N ILE A 200 16.61 -19.92 2.04
CA ILE A 200 16.23 -18.54 1.75
C ILE A 200 16.28 -18.25 0.25
N GLY A 201 17.46 -18.45 -0.39
CA GLY A 201 17.66 -18.02 -1.77
C GLY A 201 16.69 -18.66 -2.76
N ILE A 202 16.67 -19.99 -2.79
CA ILE A 202 15.80 -20.76 -3.68
C ILE A 202 14.32 -20.55 -3.33
N PRO A 203 13.86 -20.68 -2.06
CA PRO A 203 12.46 -20.43 -1.72
C PRO A 203 12.02 -18.99 -2.01
N ALA A 204 12.84 -17.99 -1.71
CA ALA A 204 12.51 -16.58 -1.99
C ALA A 204 12.30 -16.33 -3.49
N PHE A 205 13.13 -16.95 -4.34
CA PHE A 205 12.96 -16.87 -5.79
C PHE A 205 11.62 -17.45 -6.24
N PHE A 206 11.26 -18.66 -5.80
CA PHE A 206 9.96 -19.26 -6.16
C PHE A 206 8.76 -18.50 -5.58
N LEU A 207 8.88 -17.98 -4.36
CA LEU A 207 7.84 -17.15 -3.76
C LEU A 207 7.63 -15.84 -4.53
N ALA A 208 8.68 -15.24 -5.07
CA ALA A 208 8.58 -14.03 -5.89
C ALA A 208 7.82 -14.26 -7.21
N LEU A 209 7.86 -15.48 -7.76
CA LEU A 209 7.11 -15.87 -8.95
C LEU A 209 5.63 -16.13 -8.66
N GLN A 210 5.27 -16.43 -7.41
CA GLN A 210 3.90 -16.79 -7.04
C GLN A 210 3.00 -15.54 -6.98
N PRO A 211 1.87 -15.49 -7.72
CA PRO A 211 0.93 -14.39 -7.62
C PRO A 211 0.21 -14.42 -6.26
N ASN A 212 0.38 -13.39 -5.46
CA ASN A 212 -0.34 -13.19 -4.22
C ASN A 212 -0.99 -11.82 -4.21
N LYS A 213 -2.28 -11.77 -4.49
CA LYS A 213 -3.09 -10.55 -4.59
C LYS A 213 -3.97 -10.33 -3.36
N ASN A 214 -3.72 -11.03 -2.26
CA ASN A 214 -4.50 -10.91 -1.03
C ASN A 214 -4.42 -9.48 -0.48
N ILE A 215 -5.49 -9.07 0.19
CA ILE A 215 -5.53 -7.78 0.90
C ILE A 215 -4.45 -7.78 1.98
N ILE A 216 -3.62 -6.73 1.99
CA ILE A 216 -2.59 -6.54 3.00
C ILE A 216 -3.29 -6.13 4.30
N GLN A 217 -3.05 -6.89 5.38
CA GLN A 217 -3.62 -6.64 6.70
C GLN A 217 -2.51 -6.38 7.72
N GLY A 218 -2.75 -5.46 8.64
CA GLY A 218 -1.80 -5.11 9.70
C GLY A 218 -0.59 -4.31 9.20
N SER A 219 0.45 -4.25 10.02
CA SER A 219 1.70 -3.58 9.65
C SER A 219 2.71 -4.59 9.10
N PHE A 220 3.44 -4.19 8.08
CA PHE A 220 4.50 -4.98 7.44
C PHE A 220 5.48 -5.55 8.45
N LEU A 221 6.00 -4.70 9.36
CA LEU A 221 7.00 -5.11 10.34
C LEU A 221 6.45 -6.15 11.32
N THR A 222 5.23 -5.94 11.81
CA THR A 222 4.58 -6.89 12.73
C THR A 222 4.37 -8.25 12.08
N ASN A 223 3.89 -8.27 10.84
CA ASN A 223 3.66 -9.50 10.09
C ASN A 223 4.97 -10.29 9.85
N VAL A 224 6.04 -9.59 9.49
CA VAL A 224 7.37 -10.19 9.29
C VAL A 224 7.92 -10.75 10.60
N LEU A 225 7.81 -10.01 11.71
CA LEU A 225 8.30 -10.44 13.02
C LEU A 225 7.54 -11.65 13.56
N ILE A 226 6.20 -11.64 13.49
CA ILE A 226 5.37 -12.75 13.97
C ILE A 226 5.71 -14.07 13.24
N LYS A 227 6.03 -13.98 11.95
CA LYS A 227 6.43 -15.16 11.15
C LYS A 227 7.87 -15.60 11.41
N ALA A 228 8.78 -14.65 11.59
CA ALA A 228 10.21 -14.94 11.68
C ALA A 228 10.67 -15.36 13.08
N LEU A 229 10.11 -14.77 14.14
CA LEU A 229 10.55 -15.06 15.52
C LEU A 229 10.39 -16.54 15.93
N PRO A 230 9.22 -17.17 15.75
CA PRO A 230 9.07 -18.58 16.15
C PRO A 230 10.02 -19.50 15.41
N ALA A 231 10.20 -19.27 14.10
CA ALA A 231 11.10 -20.09 13.27
C ALA A 231 12.55 -19.94 13.73
N GLY A 232 13.06 -18.70 13.86
CA GLY A 232 14.44 -18.46 14.31
C GLY A 232 14.73 -18.99 15.71
N ILE A 233 13.77 -18.93 16.64
CA ILE A 233 13.92 -19.52 17.98
C ILE A 233 13.95 -21.04 17.90
N THR A 234 13.08 -21.65 17.10
CA THR A 234 13.06 -23.12 16.92
C THR A 234 14.38 -23.63 16.37
N ASP A 235 14.94 -22.96 15.36
CA ASP A 235 16.22 -23.32 14.76
C ASP A 235 17.35 -23.28 15.79
N VAL A 236 17.41 -22.26 16.65
CA VAL A 236 18.39 -22.15 17.73
C VAL A 236 18.23 -23.27 18.77
N LEU A 237 16.98 -23.57 19.14
CA LEU A 237 16.73 -24.67 20.11
C LEU A 237 17.17 -26.02 19.56
N VAL A 238 16.93 -26.31 18.29
CA VAL A 238 17.33 -27.55 17.64
C VAL A 238 18.87 -27.66 17.58
N VAL A 239 19.53 -26.63 17.07
CA VAL A 239 21.01 -26.64 16.96
C VAL A 239 21.65 -26.65 18.35
N GLY A 240 21.15 -25.85 19.30
CA GLY A 240 21.63 -25.83 20.67
C GLY A 240 21.47 -27.18 21.37
N ALA A 241 20.34 -27.86 21.17
CA ALA A 241 20.13 -29.21 21.70
C ALA A 241 21.11 -30.23 21.10
N LEU A 242 21.40 -30.15 19.79
CA LEU A 242 22.39 -31.02 19.13
C LEU A 242 23.81 -30.79 19.69
N VAL A 243 24.20 -29.53 19.88
CA VAL A 243 25.50 -29.19 20.47
C VAL A 243 25.64 -29.73 21.89
N VAL A 244 24.63 -29.53 22.73
CA VAL A 244 24.63 -30.07 24.11
C VAL A 244 24.66 -31.59 24.11
N PHE A 245 23.89 -32.24 23.24
CA PHE A 245 23.92 -33.70 23.08
C PHE A 245 25.30 -34.19 22.70
N GLY A 246 25.95 -33.57 21.73
CA GLY A 246 27.31 -33.93 21.32
C GLY A 246 28.35 -33.81 22.42
N GLN A 247 28.25 -32.74 23.24
CA GLN A 247 29.13 -32.57 24.39
C GLN A 247 28.91 -33.64 25.48
N VAL A 248 27.64 -33.99 25.75
CA VAL A 248 27.31 -35.00 26.79
C VAL A 248 27.74 -36.40 26.39
N PHE A 249 27.66 -36.74 25.08
CA PHE A 249 28.00 -38.07 24.57
C PHE A 249 29.41 -38.17 23.95
N GLU A 250 30.26 -37.15 24.14
CA GLU A 250 31.66 -37.09 23.63
C GLU A 250 31.75 -37.38 22.11
N VAL A 251 30.75 -36.95 21.35
CA VAL A 251 30.75 -37.09 19.89
C VAL A 251 31.75 -36.10 19.30
N ASN A 252 32.53 -36.49 18.30
CA ASN A 252 33.48 -35.59 17.66
C ASN A 252 32.79 -34.35 17.07
N GLU A 253 33.43 -33.19 17.23
CA GLU A 253 32.88 -31.91 16.71
C GLU A 253 32.58 -31.95 15.19
N THR A 254 33.34 -32.76 14.43
CA THR A 254 33.15 -32.98 13.00
C THR A 254 31.89 -33.79 12.65
N ASP A 255 31.34 -34.56 13.58
CA ASP A 255 30.17 -35.41 13.36
C ASP A 255 28.85 -34.67 13.76
N ILE A 256 28.98 -33.53 14.43
CA ILE A 256 27.84 -32.67 14.86
C ILE A 256 27.60 -31.54 13.88
N SER A 257 28.62 -31.13 13.14
CA SER A 257 28.55 -30.01 12.15
C SER A 257 28.25 -30.56 10.75
#